data_f5bcad03a58fd1e9deab54b6127c87ca
#
_entry.id   f5bcad03a58fd1e9deab54b6127c87ca
#
_cell.length_a   1.000
_cell.length_b   1.000
_cell.length_c   1.000
_cell.angle_alpha   90.00
_cell.angle_beta   90.00
_cell.angle_gamma   90.00
#
_symmetry.space_group_name_H-M   'P 1'
#
loop_
_entity.id
_entity.type
_entity.pdbx_description
1 polymer ?
#
loop_
_entity_poly.entity_id
_entity_poly.type
_entity_poly.pdbx_seq_one_letter_code
_entity_poly.pdbx_strand_id
1 'polypeptide(L)'
;MSVKHPIVAITGSSGAGTTTVMKSFQHIFRREKIKAQILEGDSMHRFNRMEMRAAIKKAHDEGNQAFSHFGPEANLLPELEQVFKQFSETGTGKVRKYIHDADEDKEFGQESGTFTPWTDMEPGAELLFYEGLHGGYVGDDANVAQHVDLLVGVVPIINLEWIQKLHRDQRTRGYSQEAVLDTILRRMPDYMRHICPQFSRTHVNFQRVPTVDTSNPFIANDIPSADESMVVIRFANPKGIDFGYLTAMLHDSMMTRPNTIVVPGGKMGLAMQLIFTPMILRLIDKKRRA
;
A
#
# COMPACT_ATOMS: atom_id res chain seq x y z
N MET A 1 11.78 14.56 -8.48
CA MET A 1 12.23 14.23 -7.10
C MET A 1 12.41 15.53 -6.32
N SER A 2 11.70 15.68 -5.22
CA SER A 2 11.91 16.82 -4.32
C SER A 2 13.11 16.55 -3.44
N VAL A 3 14.11 17.44 -3.46
CA VAL A 3 15.25 17.33 -2.55
C VAL A 3 14.87 17.80 -1.14
N LYS A 4 13.85 18.67 -1.02
CA LYS A 4 13.48 19.31 0.25
C LYS A 4 12.40 18.55 1.03
N HIS A 5 11.46 17.93 0.36
CA HIS A 5 10.29 17.28 0.97
C HIS A 5 10.02 15.94 0.32
N PRO A 6 10.80 14.89 0.68
CA PRO A 6 10.69 13.57 0.04
C PRO A 6 9.35 12.90 0.34
N ILE A 7 8.89 12.10 -0.64
CA ILE A 7 7.67 11.30 -0.56
C ILE A 7 8.03 9.83 -0.71
N VAL A 8 7.65 9.03 0.28
CA VAL A 8 7.72 7.58 0.27
C VAL A 8 6.30 7.03 0.14
N ALA A 9 6.05 6.22 -0.88
CA ALA A 9 4.73 5.65 -1.10
C ALA A 9 4.79 4.13 -1.14
N ILE A 10 3.80 3.50 -0.51
CA ILE A 10 3.52 2.08 -0.64
C ILE A 10 2.27 1.92 -1.47
N THR A 11 2.34 1.06 -2.50
CA THR A 11 1.18 0.68 -3.30
C THR A 11 0.95 -0.82 -3.19
N GLY A 12 -0.31 -1.20 -3.00
CA GLY A 12 -0.73 -2.59 -2.89
C GLY A 12 -2.22 -2.69 -2.60
N SER A 13 -2.81 -3.83 -2.93
CA SER A 13 -4.23 -4.04 -2.67
C SER A 13 -4.51 -4.36 -1.20
N SER A 14 -5.74 -4.12 -0.80
CA SER A 14 -6.24 -4.43 0.53
C SER A 14 -6.31 -5.95 0.76
N GLY A 15 -5.31 -6.55 1.28
CA GLY A 15 -5.13 -8.00 1.45
C GLY A 15 -3.71 -8.43 1.16
N ALA A 16 -2.91 -7.53 0.56
CA ALA A 16 -1.51 -7.79 0.25
C ALA A 16 -0.59 -7.80 1.49
N GLY A 17 -1.08 -7.40 2.67
CA GLY A 17 -0.28 -7.28 3.89
C GLY A 17 0.36 -5.89 4.08
N THR A 18 -0.22 -4.86 3.48
CA THR A 18 0.23 -3.46 3.56
C THR A 18 0.35 -2.97 5.01
N THR A 19 -0.53 -3.41 5.91
CA THR A 19 -0.46 -3.10 7.34
C THR A 19 0.86 -3.58 8.00
N THR A 20 1.36 -4.76 7.61
CA THR A 20 2.65 -5.26 8.12
C THR A 20 3.79 -4.39 7.62
N VAL A 21 3.70 -3.95 6.37
CA VAL A 21 4.66 -3.04 5.75
C VAL A 21 4.63 -1.68 6.45
N MET A 22 3.46 -1.11 6.67
CA MET A 22 3.26 0.13 7.44
C MET A 22 3.96 0.06 8.81
N LYS A 23 3.73 -1.01 9.58
CA LYS A 23 4.38 -1.22 10.89
C LYS A 23 5.91 -1.24 10.80
N SER A 24 6.47 -1.84 9.75
CA SER A 24 7.92 -1.87 9.52
C SER A 24 8.47 -0.46 9.27
N PHE A 25 7.78 0.35 8.46
CA PHE A 25 8.17 1.75 8.23
C PHE A 25 8.02 2.62 9.48
N GLN A 26 6.92 2.50 10.21
CA GLN A 26 6.73 3.20 11.48
C GLN A 26 7.85 2.85 12.50
N HIS A 27 8.30 1.59 12.52
CA HIS A 27 9.44 1.19 13.35
C HIS A 27 10.73 1.90 12.90
N ILE A 28 11.01 1.98 11.60
CA ILE A 28 12.15 2.74 11.06
C ILE A 28 12.06 4.20 11.47
N PHE A 29 10.92 4.86 11.25
CA PHE A 29 10.73 6.27 11.59
C PHE A 29 10.96 6.55 13.06
N ARG A 30 10.43 5.68 13.95
CA ARG A 30 10.63 5.81 15.39
C ARG A 30 12.09 5.65 15.80
N ARG A 31 12.76 4.61 15.28
CA ARG A 31 14.16 4.31 15.58
C ARG A 31 15.10 5.41 15.10
N GLU A 32 14.89 5.90 13.90
CA GLU A 32 15.72 6.93 13.28
C GLU A 32 15.27 8.36 13.64
N LYS A 33 14.24 8.50 14.50
CA LYS A 33 13.66 9.78 14.94
C LYS A 33 13.23 10.68 13.79
N ILE A 34 12.63 10.09 12.76
CA ILE A 34 12.12 10.78 11.58
C ILE A 34 10.67 11.19 11.83
N LYS A 35 10.37 12.49 11.70
CA LYS A 35 9.00 13.01 11.74
C LYS A 35 8.33 12.81 10.38
N ALA A 36 7.59 11.71 10.22
CA ALA A 36 6.86 11.41 9.00
C ALA A 36 5.40 11.88 9.12
N GLN A 37 4.90 12.59 8.10
CA GLN A 37 3.47 12.80 7.92
C GLN A 37 2.88 11.55 7.26
N ILE A 38 1.91 10.92 7.91
CA ILE A 38 1.22 9.74 7.36
C ILE A 38 -0.01 10.19 6.56
N LEU A 39 -0.18 9.63 5.37
CA LEU A 39 -1.37 9.77 4.54
C LEU A 39 -1.87 8.37 4.15
N GLU A 40 -3.00 7.99 4.69
CA GLU A 40 -3.66 6.73 4.37
C GLU A 40 -4.46 6.86 3.08
N GLY A 41 -4.30 5.93 2.15
CA GLY A 41 -4.95 5.96 0.84
C GLY A 41 -6.47 5.91 0.90
N ASP A 42 -7.03 5.22 1.89
CA ASP A 42 -8.48 5.17 2.10
C ASP A 42 -9.08 6.55 2.41
N SER A 43 -8.28 7.50 2.93
CA SER A 43 -8.70 8.89 3.11
C SER A 43 -8.96 9.62 1.77
N MET A 44 -8.42 9.09 0.67
CA MET A 44 -8.58 9.66 -0.68
C MET A 44 -9.72 9.03 -1.47
N HIS A 45 -10.54 8.16 -0.86
CA HIS A 45 -11.78 7.71 -1.49
C HIS A 45 -12.74 8.90 -1.70
N ARG A 46 -13.46 8.88 -2.83
CA ARG A 46 -14.45 9.91 -3.16
C ARG A 46 -15.72 9.77 -2.33
N PHE A 47 -16.09 8.54 -2.02
CA PHE A 47 -17.36 8.17 -1.39
C PHE A 47 -17.12 7.57 0.00
N ASN A 48 -17.94 7.97 0.96
CA ASN A 48 -18.04 7.28 2.24
C ASN A 48 -18.68 5.89 2.05
N ARG A 49 -18.78 5.10 3.13
CA ARG A 49 -19.27 3.71 3.05
C ARG A 49 -20.69 3.59 2.47
N MET A 50 -21.58 4.50 2.86
CA MET A 50 -22.97 4.51 2.36
C MET A 50 -23.07 5.01 0.93
N GLU A 51 -22.37 6.10 0.63
CA GLU A 51 -22.30 6.66 -0.72
C GLU A 51 -21.68 5.69 -1.72
N MET A 52 -20.64 4.94 -1.32
CA MET A 52 -20.02 3.93 -2.18
C MET A 52 -20.99 2.78 -2.53
N ARG A 53 -21.83 2.36 -1.58
CA ARG A 53 -22.88 1.35 -1.88
C ARG A 53 -23.87 1.88 -2.91
N ALA A 54 -24.31 3.13 -2.77
CA ALA A 54 -25.20 3.76 -3.73
C ALA A 54 -24.54 3.94 -5.11
N ALA A 55 -23.26 4.36 -5.14
CA ALA A 55 -22.50 4.53 -6.37
C ALA A 55 -22.30 3.20 -7.12
N ILE A 56 -21.99 2.10 -6.40
CA ILE A 56 -21.91 0.76 -7.00
C ILE A 56 -23.24 0.37 -7.63
N LYS A 57 -24.36 0.54 -6.90
CA LYS A 57 -25.70 0.21 -7.44
C LYS A 57 -26.00 1.02 -8.70
N LYS A 58 -25.78 2.33 -8.67
CA LYS A 58 -25.97 3.21 -9.82
C LYS A 58 -25.12 2.78 -11.02
N ALA A 59 -23.83 2.50 -10.79
CA ALA A 59 -22.92 2.04 -11.85
C ALA A 59 -23.40 0.73 -12.49
N HIS A 60 -23.89 -0.22 -11.68
CA HIS A 60 -24.49 -1.47 -12.18
C HIS A 60 -25.73 -1.21 -13.04
N ASP A 61 -26.62 -0.34 -12.59
CA ASP A 61 -27.84 0.02 -13.33
C ASP A 61 -27.50 0.70 -14.69
N GLU A 62 -26.35 1.39 -14.75
CA GLU A 62 -25.79 2.01 -15.95
C GLU A 62 -24.90 1.06 -16.79
N GLY A 63 -24.77 -0.22 -16.40
CA GLY A 63 -24.02 -1.25 -17.12
C GLY A 63 -22.55 -1.38 -16.76
N ASN A 64 -22.01 -0.55 -15.84
CA ASN A 64 -20.63 -0.69 -15.35
C ASN A 64 -20.59 -1.66 -14.16
N GLN A 65 -20.34 -2.94 -14.46
CA GLN A 65 -20.26 -3.99 -13.44
C GLN A 65 -18.92 -3.98 -12.67
N ALA A 66 -17.88 -3.31 -13.18
CA ALA A 66 -16.53 -3.32 -12.59
C ALA A 66 -16.28 -2.21 -11.56
N PHE A 67 -17.21 -1.24 -11.42
CA PHE A 67 -17.04 -0.07 -10.55
C PHE A 67 -16.58 -0.47 -9.14
N SER A 68 -15.42 0.06 -8.72
CA SER A 68 -14.79 -0.34 -7.47
C SER A 68 -13.83 0.73 -6.92
N HIS A 69 -13.33 0.54 -5.70
CA HIS A 69 -12.25 1.36 -5.14
C HIS A 69 -10.93 1.27 -5.91
N PHE A 70 -10.76 0.32 -6.83
CA PHE A 70 -9.55 0.24 -7.67
C PHE A 70 -9.58 1.24 -8.82
N GLY A 71 -10.77 1.66 -9.26
CA GLY A 71 -10.95 2.61 -10.36
C GLY A 71 -10.82 4.07 -9.94
N PRO A 72 -10.47 4.95 -10.89
CA PRO A 72 -10.31 6.39 -10.64
C PRO A 72 -11.61 7.08 -10.23
N GLU A 73 -12.75 6.58 -10.69
CA GLU A 73 -14.07 7.20 -10.43
C GLU A 73 -14.43 7.17 -8.93
N ALA A 74 -13.93 6.18 -8.19
CA ALA A 74 -14.17 6.02 -6.76
C ALA A 74 -13.13 6.74 -5.88
N ASN A 75 -12.16 7.43 -6.47
CA ASN A 75 -11.03 8.03 -5.77
C ASN A 75 -10.83 9.51 -6.16
N LEU A 76 -10.21 10.26 -5.28
CA LEU A 76 -9.80 11.66 -5.47
C LEU A 76 -8.34 11.67 -5.96
N LEU A 77 -8.08 11.13 -7.17
CA LEU A 77 -6.71 10.98 -7.67
C LEU A 77 -6.05 12.31 -8.08
N PRO A 78 -6.76 13.27 -8.70
CA PRO A 78 -6.21 14.60 -8.92
C PRO A 78 -5.85 15.32 -7.61
N GLU A 79 -6.68 15.16 -6.57
CA GLU A 79 -6.43 15.74 -5.25
C GLU A 79 -5.24 15.05 -4.57
N LEU A 80 -5.09 13.73 -4.72
CA LEU A 80 -3.92 12.99 -4.22
C LEU A 80 -2.63 13.49 -4.89
N GLU A 81 -2.63 13.66 -6.21
CA GLU A 81 -1.50 14.24 -6.93
C GLU A 81 -1.21 15.66 -6.44
N GLN A 82 -2.23 16.48 -6.24
CA GLN A 82 -2.05 17.85 -5.74
C GLN A 82 -1.47 17.87 -4.33
N VAL A 83 -1.89 16.97 -3.43
CA VAL A 83 -1.30 16.82 -2.08
C VAL A 83 0.17 16.44 -2.18
N PHE A 84 0.53 15.49 -3.03
CA PHE A 84 1.92 15.08 -3.24
C PHE A 84 2.75 16.22 -3.81
N LYS A 85 2.26 16.90 -4.83
CA LYS A 85 2.91 18.07 -5.44
C LYS A 85 3.15 19.16 -4.40
N GLN A 86 2.10 19.58 -3.69
CA GLN A 86 2.18 20.61 -2.67
C GLN A 86 3.19 20.23 -1.59
N PHE A 87 3.12 19.00 -1.05
CA PHE A 87 4.08 18.56 -0.04
C PHE A 87 5.51 18.56 -0.58
N SER A 88 5.74 18.08 -1.81
CA SER A 88 7.07 18.06 -2.42
C SER A 88 7.69 19.44 -2.59
N GLU A 89 6.87 20.47 -2.76
CA GLU A 89 7.29 21.86 -2.95
C GLU A 89 7.45 22.62 -1.63
N THR A 90 6.54 22.42 -0.68
CA THR A 90 6.39 23.26 0.51
C THR A 90 6.57 22.53 1.86
N GLY A 91 6.49 21.19 1.87
CA GLY A 91 6.46 20.39 3.11
C GLY A 91 5.13 20.50 3.88
N THR A 92 4.08 21.01 3.23
CA THR A 92 2.75 21.20 3.82
C THR A 92 1.67 20.61 2.90
N GLY A 93 0.44 20.57 3.41
CA GLY A 93 -0.71 20.09 2.65
C GLY A 93 -1.90 19.87 3.54
N LYS A 94 -2.95 19.30 3.00
CA LYS A 94 -4.15 18.93 3.76
C LYS A 94 -4.31 17.43 3.81
N VAL A 95 -4.79 16.93 4.94
CA VAL A 95 -5.10 15.52 5.18
C VAL A 95 -6.46 15.38 5.83
N ARG A 96 -7.06 14.23 5.65
CA ARG A 96 -8.22 13.76 6.41
C ARG A 96 -8.02 12.29 6.72
N LYS A 97 -8.86 11.70 7.54
CA LYS A 97 -8.83 10.29 7.87
C LYS A 97 -10.16 9.64 7.47
N TYR A 98 -10.10 8.39 7.00
CA TYR A 98 -11.28 7.53 6.87
C TYR A 98 -11.42 6.71 8.16
N ILE A 99 -12.60 6.71 8.76
CA ILE A 99 -12.88 6.01 10.02
C ILE A 99 -13.33 4.58 9.72
N HIS A 100 -12.54 3.61 10.15
CA HIS A 100 -12.76 2.20 9.81
C HIS A 100 -13.72 1.49 10.75
N ASP A 101 -13.62 1.74 12.06
CA ASP A 101 -14.30 0.99 13.10
C ASP A 101 -14.75 1.87 14.30
N ALA A 102 -15.37 1.21 15.29
CA ALA A 102 -15.92 1.87 16.45
C ALA A 102 -14.87 2.42 17.43
N ASP A 103 -13.63 1.96 17.39
CA ASP A 103 -12.57 2.47 18.25
C ASP A 103 -12.05 3.80 17.69
N GLU A 104 -11.87 3.89 16.38
CA GLU A 104 -11.55 5.14 15.68
C GLU A 104 -12.71 6.17 15.77
N ASP A 105 -13.98 5.70 15.76
CA ASP A 105 -15.16 6.54 15.99
C ASP A 105 -15.04 7.31 17.31
N LYS A 106 -14.69 6.61 18.41
CA LYS A 106 -14.49 7.23 19.72
C LYS A 106 -13.29 8.18 19.77
N GLU A 107 -12.21 7.82 19.07
CA GLU A 107 -10.98 8.63 19.04
C GLU A 107 -11.17 9.94 18.28
N PHE A 108 -11.84 9.90 17.13
CA PHE A 108 -11.97 11.04 16.22
C PHE A 108 -13.33 11.75 16.29
N GLY A 109 -14.30 11.19 17.01
CA GLY A 109 -15.67 11.75 17.11
C GLY A 109 -16.43 11.78 15.78
N GLN A 110 -16.13 10.83 14.90
CA GLN A 110 -16.73 10.68 13.57
C GLN A 110 -17.26 9.26 13.40
N GLU A 111 -18.42 9.10 12.77
CA GLU A 111 -19.04 7.81 12.54
C GLU A 111 -18.17 6.91 11.64
N SER A 112 -18.05 5.62 12.00
CA SER A 112 -17.32 4.65 11.21
C SER A 112 -17.88 4.53 9.78
N GLY A 113 -17.00 4.51 8.80
CA GLY A 113 -17.37 4.53 7.39
C GLY A 113 -17.49 5.93 6.79
N THR A 114 -17.15 6.97 7.54
CA THR A 114 -17.13 8.37 7.09
C THR A 114 -15.71 8.96 7.11
N PHE A 115 -15.56 10.23 6.80
CA PHE A 115 -14.28 10.93 6.80
C PHE A 115 -14.26 12.01 7.87
N THR A 116 -13.10 12.25 8.47
CA THR A 116 -12.88 13.49 9.23
C THR A 116 -12.88 14.71 8.30
N PRO A 117 -13.11 15.92 8.81
CA PRO A 117 -12.83 17.14 8.05
C PRO A 117 -11.38 17.19 7.56
N TRP A 118 -11.14 17.93 6.46
CA TRP A 118 -9.80 18.24 5.99
C TRP A 118 -9.10 19.17 6.99
N THR A 119 -7.90 18.78 7.42
CA THR A 119 -7.05 19.57 8.31
C THR A 119 -5.67 19.80 7.67
N ASP A 120 -4.98 20.84 8.10
CA ASP A 120 -3.61 21.07 7.66
C ASP A 120 -2.68 20.01 8.26
N MET A 121 -1.67 19.59 7.48
CA MET A 121 -0.61 18.72 7.96
C MET A 121 0.16 19.38 9.10
N GLU A 122 0.64 18.58 10.05
CA GLU A 122 1.48 19.09 11.10
C GLU A 122 2.80 19.68 10.56
N PRO A 123 3.20 20.87 11.05
CA PRO A 123 4.43 21.48 10.56
C PRO A 123 5.68 20.67 10.96
N GLY A 124 6.72 20.77 10.12
CA GLY A 124 8.01 20.17 10.37
C GLY A 124 8.14 18.70 10.04
N ALA A 125 7.22 18.14 9.24
CA ALA A 125 7.40 16.80 8.68
C ALA A 125 8.66 16.72 7.82
N GLU A 126 9.46 15.68 8.03
CA GLU A 126 10.69 15.45 7.26
C GLU A 126 10.43 14.69 5.96
N LEU A 127 9.36 13.88 5.91
CA LEU A 127 8.86 13.21 4.72
C LEU A 127 7.34 13.00 4.79
N LEU A 128 6.72 12.83 3.62
CA LEU A 128 5.36 12.30 3.50
C LEU A 128 5.44 10.79 3.27
N PHE A 129 4.69 10.03 4.05
CA PHE A 129 4.55 8.59 3.89
C PHE A 129 3.10 8.26 3.52
N TYR A 130 2.93 7.72 2.32
CA TYR A 130 1.64 7.26 1.81
C TYR A 130 1.55 5.74 1.83
N GLU A 131 0.43 5.21 2.26
CA GLU A 131 0.08 3.79 2.14
C GLU A 131 -1.32 3.65 1.55
N GLY A 132 -1.46 2.92 0.43
CA GLY A 132 -2.77 2.70 -0.18
C GLY A 132 -2.72 2.08 -1.57
N LEU A 133 -3.85 2.19 -2.28
CA LEU A 133 -4.05 1.55 -3.58
C LEU A 133 -3.32 2.26 -4.74
N HIS A 134 -3.09 3.57 -4.63
CA HIS A 134 -2.78 4.42 -5.79
C HIS A 134 -1.47 5.20 -5.68
N GLY A 135 -0.54 4.74 -4.83
CA GLY A 135 0.77 5.42 -4.67
C GLY A 135 1.62 5.50 -5.94
N GLY A 136 1.42 4.60 -6.88
CA GLY A 136 2.10 4.55 -8.18
C GLY A 136 1.17 4.83 -9.38
N TYR A 137 0.01 5.45 -9.14
CA TYR A 137 -0.98 5.68 -10.19
C TYR A 137 -0.48 6.65 -11.26
N VAL A 138 -0.78 6.30 -12.53
CA VAL A 138 -0.61 7.12 -13.73
C VAL A 138 -1.80 6.83 -14.62
N GLY A 139 -2.60 7.83 -14.88
CA GLY A 139 -3.77 7.79 -15.75
C GLY A 139 -3.99 9.12 -16.46
N ASP A 140 -5.12 9.25 -17.14
CA ASP A 140 -5.46 10.44 -17.91
C ASP A 140 -5.79 11.64 -17.01
N ASP A 141 -6.26 11.38 -15.80
CA ASP A 141 -6.72 12.37 -14.83
C ASP A 141 -5.67 12.79 -13.79
N ALA A 142 -4.64 11.95 -13.56
CA ALA A 142 -3.59 12.22 -12.59
C ALA A 142 -2.32 11.41 -12.84
N ASN A 143 -1.18 11.94 -12.40
CA ASN A 143 0.11 11.25 -12.38
C ASN A 143 0.74 11.33 -10.98
N VAL A 144 0.22 10.54 -10.05
CA VAL A 144 0.70 10.50 -8.65
C VAL A 144 2.16 10.05 -8.57
N ALA A 145 2.54 9.05 -9.38
CA ALA A 145 3.87 8.44 -9.35
C ALA A 145 5.01 9.43 -9.62
N GLN A 146 4.78 10.53 -10.36
CA GLN A 146 5.83 11.50 -10.70
C GLN A 146 6.40 12.25 -9.49
N HIS A 147 5.65 12.31 -8.39
CA HIS A 147 6.04 13.04 -7.18
C HIS A 147 6.68 12.12 -6.12
N VAL A 148 6.75 10.80 -6.37
CA VAL A 148 7.22 9.82 -5.38
C VAL A 148 8.72 9.58 -5.52
N ASP A 149 9.47 9.77 -4.43
CA ASP A 149 10.92 9.54 -4.38
C ASP A 149 11.29 8.08 -4.12
N LEU A 150 10.46 7.36 -3.35
CA LEU A 150 10.60 5.92 -3.11
C LEU A 150 9.22 5.26 -3.19
N LEU A 151 8.98 4.53 -4.26
CA LEU A 151 7.76 3.75 -4.46
C LEU A 151 8.01 2.27 -4.19
N VAL A 152 7.25 1.71 -3.25
CA VAL A 152 7.34 0.31 -2.82
C VAL A 152 6.06 -0.41 -3.21
N GLY A 153 6.19 -1.55 -3.89
CA GLY A 153 5.08 -2.43 -4.22
C GLY A 153 4.95 -3.58 -3.22
N VAL A 154 3.75 -3.76 -2.68
CA VAL A 154 3.38 -4.95 -1.92
C VAL A 154 2.50 -5.80 -2.82
N VAL A 155 3.11 -6.80 -3.42
CA VAL A 155 2.52 -7.60 -4.50
C VAL A 155 2.19 -8.99 -3.97
N PRO A 156 0.95 -9.32 -3.67
CA PRO A 156 0.59 -10.69 -3.28
C PRO A 156 0.56 -11.60 -4.51
N ILE A 157 0.68 -12.90 -4.28
CA ILE A 157 0.10 -13.86 -5.21
C ILE A 157 -1.42 -13.76 -5.09
N ILE A 158 -2.12 -13.76 -6.21
CA ILE A 158 -3.55 -13.50 -6.27
C ILE A 158 -4.35 -14.46 -5.39
N ASN A 159 -4.00 -15.76 -5.39
CA ASN A 159 -4.66 -16.75 -4.55
C ASN A 159 -4.51 -16.42 -3.05
N LEU A 160 -3.31 -16.01 -2.61
CA LEU A 160 -3.08 -15.61 -1.23
C LEU A 160 -3.90 -14.35 -0.86
N GLU A 161 -3.96 -13.38 -1.76
CA GLU A 161 -4.77 -12.17 -1.55
C GLU A 161 -6.25 -12.51 -1.37
N TRP A 162 -6.77 -13.42 -2.18
CA TRP A 162 -8.16 -13.85 -2.10
C TRP A 162 -8.45 -14.61 -0.81
N ILE A 163 -7.56 -15.53 -0.40
CA ILE A 163 -7.66 -16.22 0.89
C ILE A 163 -7.72 -15.20 2.04
N GLN A 164 -6.76 -14.28 2.09
CA GLN A 164 -6.69 -13.26 3.13
C GLN A 164 -7.94 -12.36 3.14
N LYS A 165 -8.43 -11.97 1.97
CA LYS A 165 -9.64 -11.15 1.86
C LYS A 165 -10.88 -11.91 2.31
N LEU A 166 -11.06 -13.17 1.90
CA LEU A 166 -12.16 -14.02 2.33
C LEU A 166 -12.20 -14.12 3.85
N HIS A 167 -11.09 -14.53 4.48
CA HIS A 167 -11.02 -14.69 5.93
C HIS A 167 -11.28 -13.39 6.68
N ARG A 168 -10.69 -12.27 6.23
CA ARG A 168 -10.91 -10.97 6.86
C ARG A 168 -12.36 -10.53 6.76
N ASP A 169 -12.93 -10.53 5.56
CA ASP A 169 -14.26 -9.96 5.33
C ASP A 169 -15.36 -10.83 5.95
N GLN A 170 -15.16 -12.15 6.06
CA GLN A 170 -16.05 -13.02 6.81
C GLN A 170 -15.94 -12.83 8.33
N ARG A 171 -14.71 -12.86 8.89
CA ARG A 171 -14.49 -12.85 10.34
C ARG A 171 -14.71 -11.47 10.97
N THR A 172 -14.29 -10.40 10.31
CA THR A 172 -14.32 -9.04 10.89
C THR A 172 -15.47 -8.19 10.39
N ARG A 173 -16.03 -8.49 9.23
CA ARG A 173 -17.08 -7.68 8.60
C ARG A 173 -18.41 -8.41 8.45
N GLY A 174 -18.44 -9.72 8.75
CA GLY A 174 -19.67 -10.54 8.74
C GLY A 174 -20.28 -10.76 7.35
N TYR A 175 -19.50 -10.59 6.26
CA TYR A 175 -19.99 -10.87 4.90
C TYR A 175 -20.08 -12.38 4.65
N SER A 176 -21.07 -12.80 3.83
CA SER A 176 -21.10 -14.18 3.34
C SER A 176 -19.98 -14.45 2.34
N GLN A 177 -19.61 -15.70 2.18
CA GLN A 177 -18.59 -16.11 1.22
C GLN A 177 -18.93 -15.67 -0.20
N GLU A 178 -20.19 -15.85 -0.61
CA GLU A 178 -20.69 -15.51 -1.94
C GLU A 178 -20.56 -14.01 -2.19
N ALA A 179 -20.88 -13.16 -1.21
CA ALA A 179 -20.76 -11.70 -1.32
C ALA A 179 -19.30 -11.25 -1.47
N VAL A 180 -18.38 -11.94 -0.77
CA VAL A 180 -16.94 -11.66 -0.90
C VAL A 180 -16.41 -12.11 -2.25
N LEU A 181 -16.82 -13.30 -2.73
CA LEU A 181 -16.46 -13.82 -4.05
C LEU A 181 -16.95 -12.90 -5.17
N ASP A 182 -18.22 -12.52 -5.15
CA ASP A 182 -18.77 -11.56 -6.12
C ASP A 182 -17.94 -10.27 -6.13
N THR A 183 -17.63 -9.74 -4.97
CA THR A 183 -16.80 -8.53 -4.85
C THR A 183 -15.41 -8.72 -5.44
N ILE A 184 -14.75 -9.86 -5.21
CA ILE A 184 -13.42 -10.16 -5.75
C ILE A 184 -13.47 -10.20 -7.28
N LEU A 185 -14.38 -11.02 -7.84
CA LEU A 185 -14.46 -11.23 -9.29
C LEU A 185 -14.87 -9.96 -10.03
N ARG A 186 -15.81 -9.21 -9.50
CA ARG A 186 -16.29 -7.94 -10.05
C ARG A 186 -15.19 -6.89 -10.15
N ARG A 187 -14.27 -6.83 -9.17
CA ARG A 187 -13.18 -5.85 -9.13
C ARG A 187 -11.98 -6.19 -10.02
N MET A 188 -11.91 -7.40 -10.56
CA MET A 188 -10.74 -7.84 -11.33
C MET A 188 -10.43 -6.97 -12.55
N PRO A 189 -11.40 -6.48 -13.36
CA PRO A 189 -11.09 -5.59 -14.46
C PRO A 189 -10.37 -4.31 -14.02
N ASP A 190 -10.83 -3.68 -12.94
CA ASP A 190 -10.19 -2.48 -12.38
C ASP A 190 -8.84 -2.80 -11.74
N TYR A 191 -8.72 -3.95 -11.08
CA TYR A 191 -7.44 -4.42 -10.55
C TYR A 191 -6.38 -4.54 -11.66
N MET A 192 -6.73 -5.19 -12.76
CA MET A 192 -5.85 -5.35 -13.91
C MET A 192 -5.49 -4.02 -14.58
N ARG A 193 -6.47 -3.11 -14.67
CA ARG A 193 -6.31 -1.81 -15.36
C ARG A 193 -5.56 -0.78 -14.54
N HIS A 194 -5.82 -0.69 -13.23
CA HIS A 194 -5.39 0.42 -12.40
C HIS A 194 -4.38 0.04 -11.32
N ILE A 195 -4.39 -1.21 -10.81
CA ILE A 195 -3.48 -1.63 -9.73
C ILE A 195 -2.23 -2.33 -10.29
N CYS A 196 -2.39 -3.35 -11.13
CA CYS A 196 -1.26 -4.11 -11.67
C CYS A 196 -0.19 -3.25 -12.37
N PRO A 197 -0.52 -2.25 -13.20
CA PRO A 197 0.48 -1.43 -13.88
C PRO A 197 1.40 -0.66 -12.94
N GLN A 198 0.94 -0.34 -11.73
CA GLN A 198 1.74 0.39 -10.75
C GLN A 198 2.97 -0.40 -10.30
N PHE A 199 2.87 -1.75 -10.24
CA PHE A 199 3.97 -2.62 -9.81
C PHE A 199 5.16 -2.62 -10.78
N SER A 200 4.97 -2.21 -12.02
CA SER A 200 6.08 -2.03 -12.97
C SER A 200 6.88 -0.75 -12.73
N ARG A 201 6.31 0.24 -12.03
CA ARG A 201 6.91 1.54 -11.72
C ARG A 201 7.62 1.59 -10.38
N THR A 202 7.43 0.58 -9.54
CA THR A 202 8.01 0.54 -8.19
C THR A 202 9.53 0.42 -8.20
N HIS A 203 10.17 1.02 -7.22
CA HIS A 203 11.61 0.88 -6.99
C HIS A 203 11.94 -0.50 -6.39
N VAL A 204 11.10 -0.98 -5.47
CA VAL A 204 11.23 -2.29 -4.84
C VAL A 204 9.87 -2.95 -4.74
N ASN A 205 9.76 -4.22 -5.15
CA ASN A 205 8.57 -5.04 -4.94
C ASN A 205 8.84 -6.11 -3.89
N PHE A 206 7.89 -6.28 -2.98
CA PHE A 206 7.81 -7.39 -2.04
C PHE A 206 6.64 -8.29 -2.44
N GLN A 207 6.93 -9.51 -2.82
CA GLN A 207 5.92 -10.50 -3.19
C GLN A 207 5.98 -11.68 -2.23
N ARG A 208 4.93 -11.85 -1.43
CA ARG A 208 4.78 -13.01 -0.57
C ARG A 208 4.24 -14.18 -1.38
N VAL A 209 4.94 -15.32 -1.32
CA VAL A 209 4.65 -16.53 -2.08
C VAL A 209 4.47 -17.68 -1.08
N PRO A 210 3.26 -18.25 -0.95
CA PRO A 210 3.04 -19.44 -0.14
C PRO A 210 3.85 -20.63 -0.66
N THR A 211 4.34 -21.48 0.26
CA THR A 211 5.00 -22.76 -0.01
C THR A 211 4.08 -23.95 0.23
N VAL A 212 2.82 -23.68 0.57
CA VAL A 212 1.73 -24.63 0.73
C VAL A 212 0.73 -24.50 -0.41
N ASP A 213 -0.13 -25.50 -0.57
CA ASP A 213 -1.14 -25.49 -1.62
C ASP A 213 -2.17 -24.37 -1.43
N THR A 214 -2.28 -23.50 -2.43
CA THR A 214 -3.27 -22.41 -2.52
C THR A 214 -4.05 -22.48 -3.83
N SER A 215 -4.08 -23.66 -4.48
CA SER A 215 -4.71 -23.83 -5.81
C SER A 215 -6.20 -23.48 -5.83
N ASN A 216 -6.91 -23.72 -4.72
CA ASN A 216 -8.30 -23.30 -4.55
C ASN A 216 -8.45 -22.33 -3.39
N PRO A 217 -8.31 -21.00 -3.62
CA PRO A 217 -8.37 -19.99 -2.58
C PRO A 217 -9.74 -19.85 -1.91
N PHE A 218 -10.80 -20.40 -2.55
CA PHE A 218 -12.17 -20.24 -2.08
C PHE A 218 -12.58 -21.26 -1.00
N ILE A 219 -11.83 -22.35 -0.87
CA ILE A 219 -12.06 -23.38 0.15
C ILE A 219 -10.91 -23.48 1.16
N ALA A 220 -9.93 -22.57 1.11
CA ALA A 220 -8.82 -22.58 2.04
C ALA A 220 -9.31 -22.27 3.46
N ASN A 221 -9.08 -23.22 4.37
CA ASN A 221 -9.50 -23.10 5.77
C ASN A 221 -8.63 -22.13 6.57
N ASP A 222 -7.36 -22.00 6.17
CA ASP A 222 -6.36 -21.20 6.87
C ASP A 222 -5.60 -20.27 5.93
N ILE A 223 -5.18 -19.13 6.47
CA ILE A 223 -4.27 -18.23 5.77
C ILE A 223 -2.85 -18.79 5.96
N PRO A 224 -2.08 -19.05 4.87
CA PRO A 224 -0.69 -19.45 5.00
C PRO A 224 0.09 -18.54 5.95
N SER A 225 0.79 -19.15 6.92
CA SER A 225 1.59 -18.43 7.89
C SER A 225 2.87 -17.84 7.27
N ALA A 226 3.60 -17.04 8.03
CA ALA A 226 4.89 -16.52 7.59
C ALA A 226 5.90 -17.66 7.29
N ASP A 227 5.90 -18.71 8.12
CA ASP A 227 6.82 -19.85 7.97
C ASP A 227 6.42 -20.77 6.79
N GLU A 228 5.17 -20.69 6.36
CA GLU A 228 4.66 -21.36 5.13
C GLU A 228 4.77 -20.47 3.89
N SER A 229 5.66 -19.50 3.91
CA SER A 229 5.81 -18.55 2.80
C SER A 229 7.27 -18.16 2.59
N MET A 230 7.56 -17.76 1.36
CA MET A 230 8.78 -17.03 0.99
C MET A 230 8.41 -15.61 0.56
N VAL A 231 9.36 -14.69 0.60
CA VAL A 231 9.18 -13.33 0.07
C VAL A 231 10.19 -13.11 -1.03
N VAL A 232 9.69 -12.84 -2.23
CA VAL A 232 10.48 -12.44 -3.40
C VAL A 232 10.61 -10.92 -3.38
N ILE A 233 11.84 -10.42 -3.28
CA ILE A 233 12.13 -8.98 -3.23
C ILE A 233 12.88 -8.62 -4.50
N ARG A 234 12.23 -7.84 -5.38
CA ARG A 234 12.80 -7.39 -6.65
C ARG A 234 13.09 -5.89 -6.62
N PHE A 235 14.30 -5.52 -6.98
CA PHE A 235 14.73 -4.14 -7.15
C PHE A 235 14.63 -3.75 -8.63
N ALA A 236 14.05 -2.60 -8.94
CA ALA A 236 14.05 -2.06 -10.31
C ALA A 236 15.46 -1.69 -10.74
N ASN A 237 16.24 -1.09 -9.84
CA ASN A 237 17.64 -0.78 -10.04
C ASN A 237 18.48 -1.42 -8.92
N PRO A 238 19.32 -2.42 -9.21
CA PRO A 238 20.16 -3.08 -8.21
C PRO A 238 21.41 -2.29 -7.82
N LYS A 239 21.72 -1.17 -8.52
CA LYS A 239 22.94 -0.38 -8.24
C LYS A 239 22.90 0.19 -6.81
N GLY A 240 23.98 -0.05 -6.07
CA GLY A 240 24.13 0.44 -4.70
C GLY A 240 23.39 -0.40 -3.65
N ILE A 241 22.86 -1.55 -4.03
CA ILE A 241 22.34 -2.57 -3.10
C ILE A 241 23.46 -3.58 -2.83
N ASP A 242 23.82 -3.74 -1.57
CA ASP A 242 24.78 -4.75 -1.12
C ASP A 242 24.07 -6.09 -0.87
N PHE A 243 23.94 -6.89 -1.94
CA PHE A 243 23.31 -8.20 -1.83
C PHE A 243 24.12 -9.18 -1.01
N GLY A 244 25.47 -9.05 -0.98
CA GLY A 244 26.32 -9.85 -0.12
C GLY A 244 26.00 -9.64 1.35
N TYR A 245 25.86 -8.37 1.77
CA TYR A 245 25.41 -8.03 3.10
C TYR A 245 24.00 -8.53 3.40
N LEU A 246 23.05 -8.33 2.47
CA LEU A 246 21.67 -8.76 2.66
C LEU A 246 21.57 -10.28 2.84
N THR A 247 22.27 -11.07 2.00
CA THR A 247 22.27 -12.54 2.14
C THR A 247 22.94 -13.01 3.41
N ALA A 248 23.99 -12.34 3.87
CA ALA A 248 24.66 -12.64 5.13
C ALA A 248 23.77 -12.38 6.34
N MET A 249 22.98 -11.28 6.33
CA MET A 249 22.08 -10.91 7.42
C MET A 249 20.75 -11.67 7.39
N LEU A 250 20.28 -12.04 6.22
CA LEU A 250 19.03 -12.76 6.01
C LEU A 250 19.34 -14.25 5.74
N HIS A 251 19.76 -14.99 6.77
CA HIS A 251 20.05 -16.42 6.65
C HIS A 251 18.94 -17.17 5.92
N ASP A 252 19.27 -18.20 5.17
CA ASP A 252 18.39 -18.99 4.31
C ASP A 252 17.76 -18.19 3.15
N SER A 253 18.36 -17.06 2.83
CA SER A 253 18.01 -16.30 1.64
C SER A 253 18.90 -16.67 0.45
N MET A 254 18.39 -16.43 -0.76
CA MET A 254 19.14 -16.71 -1.99
C MET A 254 18.87 -15.66 -3.07
N MET A 255 19.86 -15.44 -3.90
CA MET A 255 19.70 -14.66 -5.13
C MET A 255 19.12 -15.56 -6.23
N THR A 256 18.00 -15.13 -6.85
CA THR A 256 17.40 -15.84 -8.00
C THR A 256 17.68 -15.12 -9.32
N ARG A 257 17.95 -13.83 -9.24
CA ARG A 257 18.37 -12.96 -10.37
C ARG A 257 19.32 -11.87 -9.85
N PRO A 258 20.07 -11.16 -10.71
CA PRO A 258 20.99 -10.09 -10.29
C PRO A 258 20.31 -8.94 -9.50
N ASN A 259 18.99 -8.83 -9.57
CA ASN A 259 18.21 -7.81 -8.90
C ASN A 259 17.10 -8.39 -7.98
N THR A 260 17.16 -9.68 -7.66
CA THR A 260 16.08 -10.36 -6.93
C THR A 260 16.65 -11.29 -5.88
N ILE A 261 16.29 -11.03 -4.63
CA ILE A 261 16.57 -11.89 -3.48
C ILE A 261 15.27 -12.54 -2.99
N VAL A 262 15.34 -13.80 -2.61
CA VAL A 262 14.23 -14.54 -1.97
C VAL A 262 14.61 -14.81 -0.53
N VAL A 263 13.70 -14.50 0.40
CA VAL A 263 13.92 -14.67 1.83
C VAL A 263 12.77 -15.47 2.46
N PRO A 264 13.00 -16.19 3.56
CA PRO A 264 11.91 -16.82 4.32
C PRO A 264 10.88 -15.77 4.77
N GLY A 265 9.59 -16.12 4.73
CA GLY A 265 8.53 -15.17 5.04
C GLY A 265 8.60 -14.59 6.46
N GLY A 266 9.06 -15.37 7.43
CA GLY A 266 9.29 -14.87 8.81
C GLY A 266 10.35 -13.77 8.90
N LYS A 267 11.21 -13.61 7.89
CA LYS A 267 12.25 -12.57 7.83
C LYS A 267 11.84 -11.30 7.05
N MET A 268 10.60 -11.23 6.57
CA MET A 268 10.11 -10.08 5.78
C MET A 268 10.32 -8.74 6.49
N GLY A 269 9.96 -8.65 7.78
CA GLY A 269 10.13 -7.41 8.54
C GLY A 269 11.59 -6.99 8.69
N LEU A 270 12.50 -7.94 8.95
CA LEU A 270 13.94 -7.67 9.00
C LEU A 270 14.48 -7.23 7.63
N ALA A 271 14.08 -7.92 6.55
CA ALA A 271 14.46 -7.54 5.18
C ALA A 271 14.04 -6.10 4.86
N MET A 272 12.81 -5.72 5.21
CA MET A 272 12.33 -4.35 5.04
C MET A 272 13.20 -3.34 5.78
N GLN A 273 13.54 -3.60 7.04
CA GLN A 273 14.40 -2.71 7.82
C GLN A 273 15.80 -2.56 7.21
N LEU A 274 16.43 -3.67 6.80
CA LEU A 274 17.76 -3.66 6.20
C LEU A 274 17.79 -2.92 4.85
N ILE A 275 16.72 -3.03 4.07
CA ILE A 275 16.61 -2.42 2.74
C ILE A 275 16.21 -0.95 2.84
N PHE A 276 15.15 -0.64 3.59
CA PHE A 276 14.55 0.70 3.56
C PHE A 276 15.22 1.68 4.50
N THR A 277 15.83 1.26 5.59
CA THR A 277 16.54 2.20 6.48
C THR A 277 17.59 3.01 5.72
N PRO A 278 18.56 2.40 5.00
CA PRO A 278 19.55 3.19 4.26
C PRO A 278 18.93 4.00 3.12
N MET A 279 17.86 3.52 2.48
CA MET A 279 17.18 4.28 1.41
C MET A 279 16.51 5.54 1.96
N ILE A 280 15.78 5.43 3.07
CA ILE A 280 15.10 6.55 3.73
C ILE A 280 16.12 7.56 4.27
N LEU A 281 17.17 7.10 4.95
CA LEU A 281 18.22 7.97 5.48
C LEU A 281 18.89 8.78 4.37
N ARG A 282 19.12 8.16 3.19
CA ARG A 282 19.65 8.91 2.02
C ARG A 282 18.70 10.02 1.55
N LEU A 283 17.39 9.82 1.61
CA LEU A 283 16.40 10.85 1.25
C LEU A 283 16.43 11.98 2.27
N ILE A 284 16.46 11.66 3.58
CA ILE A 284 16.53 12.64 4.66
C ILE A 284 17.84 13.42 4.63
N ASP A 285 18.98 12.77 4.38
CA ASP A 285 20.27 13.43 4.27
C ASP A 285 20.33 14.41 3.08
N LYS A 286 19.73 14.07 1.96
CA LYS A 286 19.58 14.99 0.82
C LYS A 286 18.79 16.23 1.22
N LYS A 287 17.66 16.04 1.92
CA LYS A 287 16.84 17.13 2.45
C LYS A 287 17.64 18.06 3.38
N ARG A 288 18.41 17.47 4.31
CA ARG A 288 19.19 18.26 5.31
C ARG A 288 20.35 19.04 4.70
N ARG A 289 20.77 18.69 3.48
CA ARG A 289 21.86 19.38 2.74
C ARG A 289 21.35 20.40 1.73
N ALA A 290 20.05 20.42 1.43
CA ALA A 290 19.41 21.32 0.47
C ALA A 290 18.86 22.58 1.16
#